data_25f6385bd0822eb806a7cb65c9f313ad
#
_entry.id   25f6385bd0822eb806a7cb65c9f313ad
#
_cell.length_a   1.000
_cell.length_b   1.000
_cell.length_c   1.000
_cell.angle_alpha   90.00
_cell.angle_beta   90.00
_cell.angle_gamma   90.00
#
_symmetry.space_group_name_H-M   'P 1'
#
loop_
_entity.id
_entity.type
_entity.pdbx_description
1 polymer ?
#
loop_
_entity_poly.entity_id
_entity_poly.type
_entity_poly.pdbx_seq_one_letter_code
_entity_poly.pdbx_strand_id
1 'polypeptide(L)'
;MKKMFLLCALFMLSVASFAQQAKYVFYFIGDGMGVNQVQGTELYRGELEGKIGINPIAFTQFPYATVATTFSATNGVTDSAAAGTALATGNKTKNGAIGVEKDLQTPVNSVAVWAKEKGYRVGVTTSVSVDHATPAAFYAHSGSRNSYYNIGTDLYKAGFDFYAGSDFLDPTNKKDKSGNSENLYEMAAKNGYTIARGYKDYQKKAKKAEKMILFQSEKASQKDRSSLPYAIDRQKGDLTLSDITRSAINFLTKDTSKGFFLMIEGGKIDWACHSNDAATAFHEVVDMDNAVKVAYEFYAQHPDETLIVITADHETGGIVLGTGKYELNLQVLKNQKVSENEFTRILNGLRKKYDNQVSWEVIQNALKENFGFGGAVTLSKKQMERLQSVYEKSFKNQAPKLEKSEYAQNEPLAAEAKRIIDEIALVGWTSGGHSAGYVPVFAIGAGAETFQGRIDNTEIPVKIAKAAGYIE
;
A
#
# COMPACT_ATOMS: atom_id res chain seq x y z
N MET A 1 -59.79 39.18 39.23
CA MET A 1 -58.83 39.09 38.08
C MET A 1 -57.88 37.97 38.39
N LYS A 2 -58.08 36.79 37.84
CA LYS A 2 -57.25 35.61 38.05
C LYS A 2 -56.21 35.60 36.93
N LYS A 3 -54.93 35.72 37.24
CA LYS A 3 -53.85 35.55 36.32
C LYS A 3 -53.59 34.05 36.16
N MET A 4 -53.84 33.57 34.99
CA MET A 4 -53.57 32.19 34.58
C MET A 4 -52.10 32.15 34.11
N PHE A 5 -51.21 31.52 34.90
CA PHE A 5 -49.83 31.23 34.51
C PHE A 5 -49.87 29.97 33.62
N LEU A 6 -49.60 30.18 32.33
CA LEU A 6 -49.36 29.07 31.37
C LEU A 6 -47.94 28.62 31.54
N LEU A 7 -47.72 27.45 32.16
CA LEU A 7 -46.44 26.77 32.29
C LEU A 7 -46.15 26.04 30.96
N CYS A 8 -45.40 26.66 30.09
CA CYS A 8 -44.78 25.95 28.95
C CYS A 8 -43.67 25.04 29.44
N ALA A 9 -43.96 23.79 29.70
CA ALA A 9 -42.95 22.76 29.89
C ALA A 9 -42.31 22.48 28.53
N LEU A 10 -41.11 23.06 28.26
CA LEU A 10 -40.25 22.61 27.20
C LEU A 10 -39.72 21.21 27.57
N PHE A 11 -40.33 20.19 27.01
CA PHE A 11 -39.72 18.88 26.94
C PHE A 11 -38.52 19.01 25.99
N MET A 12 -37.32 19.23 26.53
CA MET A 12 -36.09 18.92 25.84
C MET A 12 -36.01 17.40 25.73
N LEU A 13 -36.51 16.86 24.63
CA LEU A 13 -36.11 15.57 24.16
C LEU A 13 -34.62 15.70 23.83
N SER A 14 -33.78 15.37 24.80
CA SER A 14 -32.42 14.96 24.50
C SER A 14 -32.53 13.69 23.69
N VAL A 15 -32.55 13.82 22.36
CA VAL A 15 -32.28 12.72 21.48
C VAL A 15 -30.79 12.40 21.77
N ALA A 16 -30.55 11.44 22.66
CA ALA A 16 -29.30 10.79 22.76
C ALA A 16 -29.06 10.19 21.35
N SER A 17 -28.38 10.93 20.50
CA SER A 17 -27.86 10.40 19.25
C SER A 17 -26.88 9.32 19.70
N PHE A 18 -27.37 8.09 19.83
CA PHE A 18 -26.45 6.94 19.84
C PHE A 18 -25.68 7.07 18.53
N ALA A 19 -24.41 7.43 18.61
CA ALA A 19 -23.54 7.42 17.45
C ALA A 19 -23.73 6.06 16.79
N GLN A 20 -24.21 6.07 15.54
CA GLN A 20 -24.52 4.82 14.85
C GLN A 20 -23.22 4.05 14.67
N GLN A 21 -23.21 2.81 15.17
CA GLN A 21 -22.03 1.96 15.17
C GLN A 21 -21.66 1.56 13.75
N ALA A 22 -20.38 1.64 13.40
CA ALA A 22 -19.91 1.25 12.08
C ALA A 22 -20.07 -0.26 11.88
N LYS A 23 -21.00 -0.64 10.99
CA LYS A 23 -21.22 -2.03 10.56
C LYS A 23 -20.19 -2.47 9.51
N TYR A 24 -19.70 -1.53 8.71
CA TYR A 24 -18.75 -1.77 7.64
C TYR A 24 -17.53 -0.89 7.85
N VAL A 25 -16.37 -1.52 8.01
CA VAL A 25 -15.11 -0.82 8.23
C VAL A 25 -14.16 -1.10 7.08
N PHE A 26 -13.67 -0.02 6.47
CA PHE A 26 -12.56 -0.02 5.53
C PHE A 26 -11.36 0.64 6.19
N TYR A 27 -10.24 -0.06 6.24
CA TYR A 27 -9.00 0.44 6.82
C TYR A 27 -7.89 0.37 5.77
N PHE A 28 -7.56 1.50 5.17
CA PHE A 28 -6.51 1.63 4.17
C PHE A 28 -5.19 2.01 4.81
N ILE A 29 -4.12 1.32 4.41
CA ILE A 29 -2.75 1.63 4.82
C ILE A 29 -1.90 1.77 3.55
N GLY A 30 -1.40 2.99 3.28
CA GLY A 30 -0.40 3.24 2.25
C GLY A 30 0.99 3.04 2.84
N ASP A 31 1.62 1.90 2.58
CA ASP A 31 2.98 1.63 3.06
C ASP A 31 3.95 2.71 2.55
N GLY A 32 4.70 3.35 3.45
CA GLY A 32 5.64 4.42 3.12
C GLY A 32 5.01 5.76 2.68
N MET A 33 3.67 5.89 2.75
CA MET A 33 2.92 7.05 2.27
C MET A 33 2.91 8.21 3.29
N GLY A 34 4.00 8.94 3.38
CA GLY A 34 4.06 10.17 4.17
C GLY A 34 3.25 11.32 3.55
N VAL A 35 3.19 12.43 4.28
CA VAL A 35 2.44 13.63 3.85
C VAL A 35 2.91 14.16 2.49
N ASN A 36 4.22 14.12 2.23
CA ASN A 36 4.77 14.63 0.98
C ASN A 36 4.51 13.72 -0.22
N GLN A 37 4.35 12.41 -0.04
CA GLN A 37 3.94 11.50 -1.10
C GLN A 37 2.52 11.81 -1.57
N VAL A 38 1.62 12.10 -0.63
CA VAL A 38 0.24 12.54 -0.94
C VAL A 38 0.25 13.91 -1.63
N GLN A 39 0.92 14.90 -1.04
CA GLN A 39 1.00 16.26 -1.58
C GLN A 39 1.64 16.28 -2.97
N GLY A 40 2.73 15.53 -3.18
CA GLY A 40 3.41 15.42 -4.48
C GLY A 40 2.51 14.82 -5.56
N THR A 41 1.70 13.83 -5.20
CA THR A 41 0.71 13.24 -6.12
C THR A 41 -0.34 14.26 -6.55
N GLU A 42 -0.86 15.05 -5.63
CA GLU A 42 -1.88 16.08 -5.95
C GLU A 42 -1.30 17.22 -6.80
N LEU A 43 -0.08 17.66 -6.48
CA LEU A 43 0.64 18.67 -7.29
C LEU A 43 0.95 18.14 -8.70
N TYR A 44 1.44 16.91 -8.82
CA TYR A 44 1.67 16.26 -10.10
C TYR A 44 0.40 16.21 -10.96
N ARG A 45 -0.72 15.82 -10.37
CA ARG A 45 -2.03 15.83 -11.04
C ARG A 45 -2.47 17.23 -11.43
N GLY A 46 -2.20 18.24 -10.60
CA GLY A 46 -2.48 19.63 -10.91
C GLY A 46 -1.70 20.13 -12.13
N GLU A 47 -0.39 19.88 -12.16
CA GLU A 47 0.46 20.27 -13.28
C GLU A 47 0.11 19.56 -14.60
N LEU A 48 -0.33 18.29 -14.52
CA LEU A 48 -0.83 17.57 -15.72
C LEU A 48 -2.04 18.24 -16.38
N GLU A 49 -2.85 18.98 -15.60
CA GLU A 49 -3.99 19.76 -16.07
C GLU A 49 -3.63 21.24 -16.34
N GLY A 50 -2.36 21.60 -16.24
CA GLY A 50 -1.89 22.99 -16.43
C GLY A 50 -2.28 23.94 -15.29
N LYS A 51 -2.60 23.41 -14.12
CA LYS A 51 -2.93 24.19 -12.91
C LYS A 51 -1.67 24.51 -12.11
N ILE A 52 -1.65 25.70 -11.50
CA ILE A 52 -0.73 26.02 -10.42
C ILE A 52 -1.40 25.53 -9.13
N GLY A 53 -0.77 24.55 -8.44
CA GLY A 53 -1.31 23.95 -7.22
C GLY A 53 -1.86 22.55 -7.46
N ILE A 54 -2.79 22.12 -6.60
CA ILE A 54 -3.23 20.74 -6.53
C ILE A 54 -4.43 20.43 -7.44
N ASN A 55 -4.51 19.16 -7.86
CA ASN A 55 -5.74 18.50 -8.25
C ASN A 55 -6.01 17.37 -7.24
N PRO A 56 -6.96 17.55 -6.30
CA PRO A 56 -7.14 16.66 -5.18
C PRO A 56 -7.42 15.21 -5.58
N ILE A 57 -6.91 14.27 -4.78
CA ILE A 57 -7.35 12.88 -4.81
C ILE A 57 -8.55 12.69 -3.87
N ALA A 58 -9.30 11.59 -4.04
CA ALA A 58 -10.61 11.45 -3.38
C ALA A 58 -10.50 11.45 -1.85
N PHE A 59 -9.55 10.74 -1.29
CA PHE A 59 -9.46 10.56 0.15
C PHE A 59 -8.99 11.84 0.90
N THR A 60 -8.27 12.75 0.25
CA THR A 60 -7.89 14.03 0.88
C THR A 60 -9.07 14.99 1.05
N GLN A 61 -10.21 14.68 0.41
CA GLN A 61 -11.45 15.44 0.54
C GLN A 61 -12.35 14.94 1.69
N PHE A 62 -11.90 13.94 2.45
CA PHE A 62 -12.67 13.45 3.60
C PHE A 62 -12.72 14.49 4.72
N PRO A 63 -13.85 14.57 5.46
CA PRO A 63 -14.12 15.67 6.38
C PRO A 63 -13.20 15.69 7.61
N TYR A 64 -12.63 14.54 7.97
CA TYR A 64 -11.73 14.44 9.12
C TYR A 64 -10.33 14.11 8.65
N ALA A 65 -9.38 14.98 9.01
CA ALA A 65 -7.98 14.84 8.65
C ALA A 65 -7.09 15.19 9.83
N THR A 66 -6.04 14.39 10.05
CA THR A 66 -5.02 14.62 11.05
C THR A 66 -3.70 13.97 10.66
N VAL A 67 -2.74 13.98 11.57
CA VAL A 67 -1.44 13.32 11.42
C VAL A 67 -1.17 12.39 12.59
N ALA A 68 -0.45 11.29 12.31
CA ALA A 68 -0.04 10.33 13.32
C ALA A 68 1.50 10.22 13.42
N THR A 69 1.97 9.91 14.65
CA THR A 69 3.35 9.50 14.91
C THR A 69 3.50 7.99 14.69
N THR A 70 4.71 7.54 14.30
CA THR A 70 4.93 6.17 13.82
C THR A 70 6.07 5.43 14.50
N PHE A 71 6.78 6.03 15.46
CA PHE A 71 7.93 5.41 16.14
C PHE A 71 7.62 4.00 16.67
N SER A 72 8.62 3.12 16.68
CA SER A 72 8.52 1.76 17.25
C SER A 72 8.86 1.73 18.73
N ALA A 73 8.72 0.58 19.39
CA ALA A 73 9.11 0.43 20.78
C ALA A 73 10.61 0.60 21.03
N THR A 74 11.44 0.57 20.00
CA THR A 74 12.90 0.56 20.10
C THR A 74 13.60 1.66 19.30
N ASN A 75 12.89 2.39 18.41
CA ASN A 75 13.52 3.39 17.56
C ASN A 75 12.53 4.48 17.14
N GLY A 76 13.04 5.71 16.93
CA GLY A 76 12.28 6.82 16.35
C GLY A 76 11.86 6.58 14.90
N VAL A 77 12.62 5.74 14.16
CA VAL A 77 12.28 5.28 12.82
C VAL A 77 11.80 3.84 12.90
N THR A 78 10.58 3.59 12.46
CA THR A 78 9.94 2.28 12.46
C THR A 78 10.19 1.53 11.15
N ASP A 79 9.99 0.20 11.17
CA ASP A 79 9.77 -0.59 9.96
C ASP A 79 8.29 -0.99 9.83
N SER A 80 7.90 -1.53 8.67
CA SER A 80 6.51 -1.92 8.39
C SER A 80 5.99 -3.00 9.36
N ALA A 81 6.87 -3.87 9.91
CA ALA A 81 6.44 -4.91 10.85
C ALA A 81 5.99 -4.30 12.19
N ALA A 82 6.80 -3.42 12.77
CA ALA A 82 6.46 -2.75 14.02
C ALA A 82 5.33 -1.73 13.85
N ALA A 83 5.33 -0.97 12.75
CA ALA A 83 4.28 -0.02 12.46
C ALA A 83 2.95 -0.69 12.12
N GLY A 84 2.97 -1.75 11.30
CA GLY A 84 1.81 -2.58 11.02
C GLY A 84 1.24 -3.21 12.30
N THR A 85 2.11 -3.69 13.22
CA THR A 85 1.67 -4.18 14.54
C THR A 85 0.98 -3.08 15.34
N ALA A 86 1.53 -1.85 15.38
CA ALA A 86 0.90 -0.73 16.07
C ALA A 86 -0.46 -0.38 15.47
N LEU A 87 -0.56 -0.32 14.13
CA LEU A 87 -1.80 -0.04 13.38
C LEU A 87 -2.84 -1.17 13.48
N ALA A 88 -2.39 -2.41 13.69
CA ALA A 88 -3.30 -3.55 13.83
C ALA A 88 -3.79 -3.75 15.26
N THR A 89 -2.93 -3.53 16.28
CA THR A 89 -3.18 -4.01 17.64
C THR A 89 -3.26 -2.92 18.70
N GLY A 90 -2.82 -1.69 18.37
CA GLY A 90 -2.67 -0.62 19.36
C GLY A 90 -1.43 -0.77 20.26
N ASN A 91 -0.50 -1.68 19.95
CA ASN A 91 0.69 -1.93 20.73
C ASN A 91 1.97 -1.66 19.94
N LYS A 92 2.92 -0.95 20.56
CA LYS A 92 4.26 -0.78 20.00
C LYS A 92 5.09 -2.05 20.20
N THR A 93 5.80 -2.47 19.14
CA THR A 93 6.76 -3.57 19.21
C THR A 93 8.13 -3.18 18.65
N LYS A 94 9.07 -4.09 18.67
CA LYS A 94 10.41 -3.93 18.11
C LYS A 94 10.37 -3.99 16.58
N ASN A 95 11.21 -3.21 15.90
CA ASN A 95 11.39 -3.34 14.46
C ASN A 95 11.66 -4.79 14.04
N GLY A 96 11.00 -5.24 13.00
CA GLY A 96 11.05 -6.61 12.49
C GLY A 96 10.09 -7.60 13.14
N ALA A 97 9.37 -7.22 14.20
CA ALA A 97 8.41 -8.08 14.91
C ALA A 97 6.97 -7.83 14.45
N ILE A 98 6.17 -8.88 14.37
CA ILE A 98 4.79 -8.88 13.87
C ILE A 98 3.85 -9.45 14.94
N GLY A 99 2.82 -8.69 15.34
CA GLY A 99 1.74 -9.16 16.20
C GLY A 99 2.17 -9.71 17.57
N VAL A 100 3.33 -9.29 18.05
CA VAL A 100 3.86 -9.65 19.37
C VAL A 100 4.32 -8.42 20.11
N GLU A 101 4.39 -8.50 21.44
CA GLU A 101 4.97 -7.45 22.27
C GLU A 101 6.48 -7.30 22.00
N LYS A 102 7.11 -6.29 22.62
CA LYS A 102 8.56 -6.04 22.48
C LYS A 102 9.46 -7.18 23.01
N ASP A 103 8.90 -8.14 23.76
CA ASP A 103 9.57 -9.37 24.21
C ASP A 103 9.74 -10.41 23.10
N LEU A 104 9.12 -10.19 21.93
CA LEU A 104 9.12 -11.05 20.74
C LEU A 104 8.43 -12.41 20.92
N GLN A 105 7.65 -12.59 21.97
CA GLN A 105 7.02 -13.86 22.34
C GLN A 105 5.53 -13.71 22.66
N THR A 106 5.15 -12.68 23.42
CA THR A 106 3.75 -12.48 23.84
C THR A 106 2.89 -11.99 22.67
N PRO A 107 1.91 -12.79 22.20
CA PRO A 107 1.04 -12.39 21.09
C PRO A 107 0.10 -11.27 21.50
N VAL A 108 -0.23 -10.37 20.56
CA VAL A 108 -1.22 -9.31 20.73
C VAL A 108 -2.27 -9.40 19.62
N ASN A 109 -3.55 -9.33 20.00
CA ASN A 109 -4.66 -9.44 19.07
C ASN A 109 -4.86 -8.14 18.26
N SER A 110 -5.17 -8.28 16.98
CA SER A 110 -5.45 -7.17 16.08
C SER A 110 -6.93 -6.78 16.11
N VAL A 111 -7.22 -5.59 15.61
CA VAL A 111 -8.60 -5.12 15.35
C VAL A 111 -9.37 -6.06 14.41
N ALA A 112 -8.68 -6.76 13.51
CA ALA A 112 -9.27 -7.78 12.64
C ALA A 112 -9.71 -9.03 13.44
N VAL A 113 -8.92 -9.44 14.43
CA VAL A 113 -9.28 -10.51 15.36
C VAL A 113 -10.47 -10.08 16.22
N TRP A 114 -10.46 -8.86 16.77
CA TRP A 114 -11.60 -8.34 17.57
C TRP A 114 -12.89 -8.29 16.74
N ALA A 115 -12.81 -7.86 15.47
CA ALA A 115 -13.96 -7.87 14.57
C ALA A 115 -14.51 -9.30 14.37
N LYS A 116 -13.63 -10.27 14.12
CA LYS A 116 -14.02 -11.67 13.96
C LYS A 116 -14.67 -12.25 15.22
N GLU A 117 -14.12 -11.98 16.40
CA GLU A 117 -14.69 -12.41 17.68
C GLU A 117 -16.10 -11.86 17.94
N LYS A 118 -16.40 -10.67 17.39
CA LYS A 118 -17.75 -10.07 17.39
C LYS A 118 -18.67 -10.59 16.29
N GLY A 119 -18.20 -11.57 15.49
CA GLY A 119 -18.98 -12.20 14.43
C GLY A 119 -19.02 -11.44 13.10
N TYR A 120 -18.19 -10.41 12.93
CA TYR A 120 -18.04 -9.73 11.66
C TYR A 120 -17.23 -10.58 10.67
N ARG A 121 -17.48 -10.39 9.39
CA ARG A 121 -16.62 -10.97 8.35
C ARG A 121 -15.35 -10.15 8.21
N VAL A 122 -14.24 -10.83 7.92
CA VAL A 122 -12.93 -10.19 7.91
C VAL A 122 -12.21 -10.43 6.60
N GLY A 123 -11.67 -9.35 6.02
CA GLY A 123 -10.76 -9.38 4.89
C GLY A 123 -9.45 -8.66 5.19
N VAL A 124 -8.33 -9.24 4.72
CA VAL A 124 -7.00 -8.62 4.75
C VAL A 124 -6.39 -8.70 3.37
N THR A 125 -6.07 -7.55 2.79
CA THR A 125 -5.68 -7.45 1.37
C THR A 125 -4.51 -6.50 1.16
N THR A 126 -3.73 -6.75 0.10
CA THR A 126 -2.51 -5.99 -0.18
C THR A 126 -2.15 -6.00 -1.66
N SER A 127 -1.33 -5.05 -2.09
CA SER A 127 -0.68 -5.05 -3.40
C SER A 127 0.68 -5.76 -3.43
N VAL A 128 1.17 -6.24 -2.26
CA VAL A 128 2.37 -7.08 -2.13
C VAL A 128 1.98 -8.52 -1.80
N SER A 129 2.91 -9.36 -1.30
CA SER A 129 2.57 -10.73 -0.89
C SER A 129 1.69 -10.73 0.36
N VAL A 130 0.79 -11.73 0.46
CA VAL A 130 -0.13 -11.82 1.61
C VAL A 130 0.59 -12.04 2.93
N ASP A 131 1.79 -12.59 2.91
CA ASP A 131 2.68 -12.86 4.04
C ASP A 131 3.72 -11.75 4.27
N HIS A 132 3.60 -10.60 3.60
CA HIS A 132 4.41 -9.40 3.89
C HIS A 132 4.04 -8.82 5.26
N ALA A 133 4.92 -7.96 5.80
CA ALA A 133 4.87 -7.51 7.18
C ALA A 133 3.55 -6.82 7.58
N THR A 134 3.07 -5.88 6.78
CA THR A 134 1.89 -5.06 7.10
C THR A 134 0.59 -5.88 7.13
N PRO A 135 0.23 -6.66 6.08
CA PRO A 135 -0.95 -7.52 6.16
C PRO A 135 -0.82 -8.59 7.24
N ALA A 136 0.40 -9.15 7.42
CA ALA A 136 0.67 -10.17 8.43
C ALA A 136 0.40 -9.69 9.87
N ALA A 137 0.60 -8.41 10.17
CA ALA A 137 0.33 -7.84 11.49
C ALA A 137 -1.14 -7.96 11.93
N PHE A 138 -2.06 -8.16 10.99
CA PHE A 138 -3.48 -8.34 11.28
C PHE A 138 -3.87 -9.78 11.65
N TYR A 139 -2.99 -10.78 11.36
CA TYR A 139 -3.35 -12.19 11.57
C TYR A 139 -2.22 -13.07 12.13
N ALA A 140 -0.97 -12.62 12.12
CA ALA A 140 0.19 -13.44 12.49
C ALA A 140 0.91 -12.94 13.74
N HIS A 141 1.65 -13.86 14.38
CA HIS A 141 2.46 -13.59 15.56
C HIS A 141 3.87 -14.13 15.34
N SER A 142 4.84 -13.24 15.11
CA SER A 142 6.22 -13.63 14.80
C SER A 142 7.23 -12.62 15.33
N GLY A 143 8.26 -13.09 16.00
CA GLY A 143 9.42 -12.27 16.37
C GLY A 143 10.26 -11.81 15.16
N SER A 144 9.95 -12.27 13.95
CA SER A 144 10.68 -11.93 12.73
C SER A 144 9.79 -11.88 11.49
N ARG A 145 9.73 -10.74 10.81
CA ARG A 145 9.02 -10.55 9.52
C ARG A 145 9.53 -11.45 8.40
N ASN A 146 10.73 -12.00 8.53
CA ASN A 146 11.34 -12.88 7.53
C ASN A 146 10.94 -14.36 7.68
N SER A 147 10.05 -14.69 8.61
CA SER A 147 9.53 -16.04 8.82
C SER A 147 8.31 -16.33 7.95
N TYR A 148 8.41 -16.07 6.65
CA TYR A 148 7.29 -16.07 5.70
C TYR A 148 6.43 -17.33 5.71
N TYR A 149 7.06 -18.51 5.80
CA TYR A 149 6.30 -19.76 5.89
C TYR A 149 5.43 -19.82 7.15
N ASN A 150 5.99 -19.48 8.31
CA ASN A 150 5.25 -19.49 9.58
C ASN A 150 4.13 -18.43 9.56
N ILE A 151 4.41 -17.25 9.03
CA ILE A 151 3.42 -16.20 8.81
C ILE A 151 2.28 -16.73 7.91
N GLY A 152 2.62 -17.41 6.80
CA GLY A 152 1.63 -18.03 5.93
C GLY A 152 0.79 -19.11 6.63
N THR A 153 1.36 -19.86 7.60
CA THR A 153 0.58 -20.81 8.40
C THR A 153 -0.37 -20.12 9.38
N ASP A 154 0.01 -18.97 9.92
CA ASP A 154 -0.84 -18.19 10.82
C ASP A 154 -2.07 -17.61 10.12
N LEU A 155 -2.00 -17.33 8.81
CA LEU A 155 -3.15 -16.95 7.98
C LEU A 155 -4.30 -17.97 8.13
N TYR A 156 -3.99 -19.25 8.10
CA TYR A 156 -4.99 -20.31 8.25
C TYR A 156 -5.51 -20.46 9.68
N LYS A 157 -4.67 -20.21 10.68
CA LYS A 157 -5.08 -20.20 12.11
C LYS A 157 -6.02 -19.04 12.40
N ALA A 158 -5.73 -17.86 11.88
CA ALA A 158 -6.63 -16.70 11.99
C ALA A 158 -7.97 -16.97 11.31
N GLY A 159 -7.95 -17.66 10.16
CA GLY A 159 -9.14 -18.18 9.50
C GLY A 159 -10.10 -17.11 9.04
N PHE A 160 -9.65 -15.92 8.60
CA PHE A 160 -10.48 -14.86 8.09
C PHE A 160 -11.18 -15.26 6.79
N ASP A 161 -12.20 -14.51 6.38
CA ASP A 161 -13.05 -14.88 5.25
C ASP A 161 -12.41 -14.64 3.89
N PHE A 162 -11.58 -13.57 3.79
CA PHE A 162 -11.01 -13.13 2.52
C PHE A 162 -9.56 -12.65 2.69
N TYR A 163 -8.68 -13.19 1.86
CA TYR A 163 -7.32 -12.66 1.71
C TYR A 163 -7.06 -12.35 0.24
N ALA A 164 -6.25 -11.31 -0.02
CA ALA A 164 -5.77 -11.05 -1.37
C ALA A 164 -4.40 -10.38 -1.39
N GLY A 165 -3.62 -10.70 -2.41
CA GLY A 165 -2.30 -10.14 -2.66
C GLY A 165 -1.63 -10.75 -3.88
N SER A 166 -0.32 -10.58 -4.00
CA SER A 166 0.40 -11.13 -5.15
C SER A 166 0.51 -12.66 -5.08
N ASP A 167 1.00 -13.20 -3.98
CA ASP A 167 1.18 -14.65 -3.74
C ASP A 167 1.73 -14.89 -2.32
N PHE A 168 2.22 -16.10 -2.00
CA PHE A 168 3.09 -16.39 -0.87
C PHE A 168 4.57 -16.28 -1.26
N LEU A 169 5.42 -15.73 -0.38
CA LEU A 169 6.87 -15.64 -0.62
C LEU A 169 7.58 -16.98 -0.38
N ASP A 170 7.17 -17.73 0.62
CA ASP A 170 7.76 -19.03 0.95
C ASP A 170 6.68 -20.11 1.16
N PRO A 171 6.01 -20.59 0.10
CA PRO A 171 4.92 -21.55 0.25
C PRO A 171 5.36 -22.96 0.64
N THR A 172 6.65 -23.29 0.55
CA THR A 172 7.19 -24.64 0.75
C THR A 172 8.19 -24.76 1.90
N ASN A 173 8.37 -23.70 2.69
CA ASN A 173 9.36 -23.64 3.77
C ASN A 173 10.79 -23.98 3.31
N LYS A 174 11.39 -23.13 2.50
CA LYS A 174 12.75 -23.35 1.96
C LYS A 174 13.84 -23.57 3.01
N LYS A 175 13.58 -23.20 4.28
CA LYS A 175 14.49 -23.43 5.40
C LYS A 175 14.42 -24.86 5.96
N ASP A 176 13.32 -25.57 5.73
CA ASP A 176 13.14 -26.96 6.16
C ASP A 176 13.88 -27.91 5.22
N LYS A 177 15.04 -28.37 5.64
CA LYS A 177 15.89 -29.30 4.90
C LYS A 177 15.32 -30.74 4.90
N SER A 178 14.35 -31.06 5.76
CA SER A 178 13.71 -32.38 5.80
C SER A 178 12.69 -32.54 4.67
N GLY A 179 12.17 -31.43 4.12
CA GLY A 179 11.12 -31.44 3.11
C GLY A 179 9.75 -31.89 3.64
N ASN A 180 9.58 -31.97 4.96
CA ASN A 180 8.34 -32.46 5.61
C ASN A 180 7.31 -31.34 5.83
N SER A 181 7.65 -30.08 5.56
CA SER A 181 6.72 -28.97 5.70
C SER A 181 5.63 -29.04 4.64
N GLU A 182 4.39 -28.93 5.06
CA GLU A 182 3.24 -28.92 4.15
C GLU A 182 3.23 -27.67 3.27
N ASN A 183 2.86 -27.80 2.00
CA ASN A 183 2.74 -26.68 1.08
C ASN A 183 1.55 -25.79 1.47
N LEU A 184 1.77 -24.47 1.58
CA LEU A 184 0.73 -23.50 1.96
C LEU A 184 -0.49 -23.54 1.00
N TYR A 185 -0.31 -23.83 -0.28
CA TYR A 185 -1.44 -23.97 -1.21
C TYR A 185 -2.30 -25.22 -0.92
N GLU A 186 -1.70 -26.31 -0.45
CA GLU A 186 -2.43 -27.52 -0.02
C GLU A 186 -3.16 -27.29 1.28
N MET A 187 -2.51 -26.57 2.22
CA MET A 187 -3.13 -26.14 3.48
C MET A 187 -4.37 -25.28 3.25
N ALA A 188 -4.41 -24.46 2.18
CA ALA A 188 -5.58 -23.64 1.86
C ALA A 188 -6.84 -24.47 1.70
N ALA A 189 -6.78 -25.53 0.88
CA ALA A 189 -7.93 -26.43 0.65
C ALA A 189 -8.38 -27.13 1.94
N LYS A 190 -7.44 -27.62 2.76
CA LYS A 190 -7.72 -28.27 4.05
C LYS A 190 -8.39 -27.34 5.06
N ASN A 191 -8.15 -26.02 4.95
CA ASN A 191 -8.74 -25.00 5.82
C ASN A 191 -9.97 -24.32 5.20
N GLY A 192 -10.55 -24.89 4.13
CA GLY A 192 -11.79 -24.43 3.50
C GLY A 192 -11.62 -23.21 2.58
N TYR A 193 -10.39 -22.88 2.19
CA TYR A 193 -10.15 -21.78 1.25
C TYR A 193 -10.19 -22.23 -0.20
N THR A 194 -10.87 -21.45 -1.01
CA THR A 194 -10.76 -21.51 -2.47
C THR A 194 -9.73 -20.51 -2.93
N ILE A 195 -8.72 -20.95 -3.68
CA ILE A 195 -7.74 -20.05 -4.30
C ILE A 195 -8.25 -19.65 -5.69
N ALA A 196 -8.28 -18.34 -5.94
CA ALA A 196 -8.51 -17.76 -7.26
C ALA A 196 -7.25 -17.00 -7.72
N ARG A 197 -6.94 -17.10 -9.05
CA ARG A 197 -5.79 -16.40 -9.65
C ARG A 197 -6.25 -15.42 -10.72
N GLY A 198 -6.18 -14.13 -10.37
CA GLY A 198 -6.68 -13.01 -11.16
C GLY A 198 -8.19 -12.82 -11.09
N TYR A 199 -8.65 -11.63 -11.47
CA TYR A 199 -10.05 -11.21 -11.32
C TYR A 199 -11.06 -12.12 -12.03
N LYS A 200 -10.75 -12.59 -13.24
CA LYS A 200 -11.64 -13.48 -13.99
C LYS A 200 -11.85 -14.84 -13.32
N ASP A 201 -10.82 -15.40 -12.70
CA ASP A 201 -10.91 -16.67 -11.98
C ASP A 201 -11.68 -16.50 -10.66
N TYR A 202 -11.45 -15.37 -9.97
CA TYR A 202 -12.26 -14.97 -8.82
C TYR A 202 -13.76 -14.94 -9.16
N GLN A 203 -14.17 -14.26 -10.24
CA GLN A 203 -15.58 -14.18 -10.63
C GLN A 203 -16.23 -15.55 -10.83
N LYS A 204 -15.50 -16.54 -11.33
CA LYS A 204 -16.00 -17.91 -11.53
C LYS A 204 -16.16 -18.68 -10.22
N LYS A 205 -15.24 -18.50 -9.27
CA LYS A 205 -15.13 -19.30 -8.06
C LYS A 205 -15.85 -18.68 -6.86
N ALA A 206 -15.90 -17.34 -6.79
CA ALA A 206 -16.34 -16.62 -5.62
C ALA A 206 -17.74 -17.02 -5.13
N LYS A 207 -18.71 -17.26 -6.03
CA LYS A 207 -20.08 -17.60 -5.65
C LYS A 207 -20.17 -18.86 -4.76
N LYS A 208 -19.33 -19.87 -5.02
CA LYS A 208 -19.37 -21.17 -4.32
C LYS A 208 -18.40 -21.25 -3.14
N ALA A 209 -17.44 -20.34 -3.04
CA ALA A 209 -16.43 -20.38 -1.99
C ALA A 209 -16.99 -19.92 -0.64
N GLU A 210 -16.62 -20.61 0.43
CA GLU A 210 -16.91 -20.22 1.82
C GLU A 210 -15.87 -19.23 2.33
N LYS A 211 -14.58 -19.50 2.03
CA LYS A 211 -13.44 -18.61 2.28
C LYS A 211 -12.63 -18.48 0.99
N MET A 212 -11.97 -17.35 0.80
CA MET A 212 -11.29 -17.02 -0.45
C MET A 212 -9.88 -16.50 -0.22
N ILE A 213 -8.95 -16.96 -1.05
CA ILE A 213 -7.66 -16.29 -1.26
C ILE A 213 -7.57 -15.89 -2.73
N LEU A 214 -7.46 -14.59 -2.99
CA LEU A 214 -7.31 -14.05 -4.34
C LEU A 214 -5.86 -13.63 -4.57
N PHE A 215 -5.16 -14.38 -5.40
CA PHE A 215 -3.81 -14.03 -5.87
C PHE A 215 -3.84 -13.40 -7.26
N GLN A 216 -2.75 -12.74 -7.63
CA GLN A 216 -2.53 -12.33 -9.03
C GLN A 216 -2.53 -13.54 -9.97
N SER A 217 -2.60 -13.29 -11.29
CA SER A 217 -2.59 -14.36 -12.28
C SER A 217 -1.31 -15.19 -12.18
N GLU A 218 -1.37 -16.48 -12.55
CA GLU A 218 -0.20 -17.37 -12.56
C GLU A 218 0.95 -16.77 -13.38
N LYS A 219 0.65 -16.19 -14.55
CA LYS A 219 1.63 -15.54 -15.40
C LYS A 219 2.33 -14.36 -14.70
N ALA A 220 1.59 -13.56 -13.94
CA ALA A 220 2.16 -12.45 -13.18
C ALA A 220 3.02 -12.95 -12.01
N SER A 221 2.55 -13.99 -11.27
CA SER A 221 3.31 -14.63 -10.18
C SER A 221 4.62 -15.27 -10.66
N GLN A 222 4.65 -15.84 -11.87
CA GLN A 222 5.88 -16.35 -12.46
C GLN A 222 6.88 -15.26 -12.81
N LYS A 223 6.39 -14.07 -13.17
CA LYS A 223 7.23 -12.89 -13.44
C LYS A 223 7.76 -12.26 -12.13
N ASP A 224 6.87 -12.07 -11.16
CA ASP A 224 7.18 -11.55 -9.83
C ASP A 224 6.14 -12.04 -8.81
N ARG A 225 6.56 -12.86 -7.86
CA ARG A 225 5.70 -13.38 -6.79
C ARG A 225 5.53 -12.38 -5.64
N SER A 226 6.48 -11.49 -5.47
CA SER A 226 6.58 -10.65 -4.27
C SER A 226 5.55 -9.52 -4.25
N SER A 227 5.09 -9.08 -5.42
CA SER A 227 4.14 -7.98 -5.52
C SER A 227 3.31 -8.02 -6.81
N LEU A 228 2.21 -7.27 -6.83
CA LEU A 228 1.54 -6.91 -8.08
C LEU A 228 2.48 -6.05 -8.94
N PRO A 229 2.31 -6.00 -10.27
CA PRO A 229 3.01 -5.03 -11.09
C PRO A 229 2.75 -3.60 -10.61
N TYR A 230 3.74 -2.73 -10.67
CA TYR A 230 3.52 -1.30 -10.42
C TYR A 230 2.41 -0.75 -11.31
N ALA A 231 1.64 0.21 -10.82
CA ALA A 231 0.53 0.82 -11.56
C ALA A 231 0.97 1.35 -12.93
N ILE A 232 2.16 1.94 -13.00
CA ILE A 232 2.78 2.46 -14.24
C ILE A 232 3.18 1.34 -15.23
N ASP A 233 3.42 0.10 -14.75
CA ASP A 233 3.89 -1.05 -15.55
C ASP A 233 2.77 -2.01 -15.95
N ARG A 234 1.56 -1.83 -15.42
CA ARG A 234 0.46 -2.79 -15.56
C ARG A 234 0.06 -3.03 -16.99
N GLN A 235 -0.20 -4.30 -17.26
CA GLN A 235 -0.74 -4.77 -18.55
C GLN A 235 -2.22 -5.11 -18.39
N LYS A 236 -2.93 -5.14 -19.51
CA LYS A 236 -4.35 -5.53 -19.53
C LYS A 236 -4.54 -6.93 -18.94
N GLY A 237 -5.31 -6.99 -17.86
CA GLY A 237 -5.64 -8.24 -17.16
C GLY A 237 -4.79 -8.51 -15.91
N ASP A 238 -3.82 -7.67 -15.62
CA ASP A 238 -3.18 -7.67 -14.31
C ASP A 238 -4.17 -7.22 -13.24
N LEU A 239 -4.06 -7.81 -12.06
CA LEU A 239 -4.91 -7.49 -10.91
C LEU A 239 -4.55 -6.09 -10.38
N THR A 240 -5.56 -5.28 -10.09
CA THR A 240 -5.40 -3.96 -9.49
C THR A 240 -5.85 -3.95 -8.03
N LEU A 241 -5.43 -2.96 -7.25
CA LEU A 241 -5.92 -2.81 -5.87
C LEU A 241 -7.44 -2.53 -5.85
N SER A 242 -7.96 -1.83 -6.86
CA SER A 242 -9.41 -1.64 -7.06
C SER A 242 -10.15 -2.95 -7.32
N ASP A 243 -9.58 -3.87 -8.14
CA ASP A 243 -10.17 -5.20 -8.37
C ASP A 243 -10.20 -6.03 -7.08
N ILE A 244 -9.13 -5.96 -6.29
CA ILE A 244 -9.03 -6.62 -4.98
C ILE A 244 -10.10 -6.07 -4.04
N THR A 245 -10.20 -4.74 -3.91
CA THR A 245 -11.17 -4.08 -3.04
C THR A 245 -12.61 -4.42 -3.43
N ARG A 246 -12.95 -4.34 -4.72
CA ARG A 246 -14.27 -4.75 -5.24
C ARG A 246 -14.57 -6.22 -4.99
N SER A 247 -13.57 -7.08 -5.17
CA SER A 247 -13.68 -8.52 -4.89
C SER A 247 -13.94 -8.79 -3.42
N ALA A 248 -13.21 -8.11 -2.53
CA ALA A 248 -13.39 -8.24 -1.09
C ALA A 248 -14.78 -7.78 -0.64
N ILE A 249 -15.25 -6.61 -1.09
CA ILE A 249 -16.60 -6.11 -0.80
C ILE A 249 -17.64 -7.14 -1.24
N ASN A 250 -17.62 -7.57 -2.50
CA ASN A 250 -18.57 -8.53 -3.04
C ASN A 250 -18.56 -9.88 -2.30
N PHE A 251 -17.40 -10.29 -1.80
CA PHE A 251 -17.27 -11.54 -1.06
C PHE A 251 -17.78 -11.40 0.39
N LEU A 252 -17.40 -10.33 1.06
CA LEU A 252 -17.74 -10.09 2.46
C LEU A 252 -19.22 -9.73 2.67
N THR A 253 -19.90 -9.19 1.64
CA THR A 253 -21.32 -8.84 1.67
C THR A 253 -22.25 -9.97 1.20
N LYS A 254 -21.76 -11.18 0.97
CA LYS A 254 -22.61 -12.34 0.62
C LYS A 254 -23.67 -12.63 1.70
N ASP A 255 -23.36 -12.38 2.95
CA ASP A 255 -24.29 -12.41 4.07
C ASP A 255 -24.48 -10.96 4.57
N THR A 256 -25.58 -10.35 4.17
CA THR A 256 -25.92 -8.95 4.51
C THR A 256 -26.36 -8.77 5.97
N SER A 257 -26.62 -9.85 6.71
CA SER A 257 -26.95 -9.79 8.14
C SER A 257 -25.74 -9.38 8.99
N LYS A 258 -24.52 -9.66 8.49
CA LYS A 258 -23.26 -9.34 9.15
C LYS A 258 -22.60 -8.10 8.55
N GLY A 259 -21.87 -7.37 9.38
CA GLY A 259 -20.93 -6.37 8.92
C GLY A 259 -19.59 -6.99 8.53
N PHE A 260 -18.64 -6.14 8.14
CA PHE A 260 -17.28 -6.58 7.87
C PHE A 260 -16.22 -5.59 8.35
N PHE A 261 -15.04 -6.12 8.58
CA PHE A 261 -13.78 -5.38 8.66
C PHE A 261 -12.93 -5.74 7.43
N LEU A 262 -12.47 -4.75 6.69
CA LEU A 262 -11.62 -4.94 5.52
C LEU A 262 -10.40 -4.02 5.60
N MET A 263 -9.22 -4.62 5.72
CA MET A 263 -7.93 -3.94 5.60
C MET A 263 -7.46 -4.02 4.15
N ILE A 264 -7.00 -2.88 3.61
CA ILE A 264 -6.48 -2.77 2.26
C ILE A 264 -5.13 -2.04 2.31
N GLU A 265 -4.08 -2.68 1.80
CA GLU A 265 -2.75 -2.10 1.76
C GLU A 265 -2.31 -1.72 0.36
N GLY A 266 -1.84 -0.46 0.22
CA GLY A 266 -1.06 0.00 -0.92
C GLY A 266 0.44 -0.17 -0.67
N GLY A 267 0.91 -1.42 -0.62
CA GLY A 267 2.29 -1.75 -0.21
C GLY A 267 3.37 -1.34 -1.20
N LYS A 268 3.00 -1.04 -2.44
CA LYS A 268 3.96 -0.68 -3.49
C LYS A 268 4.39 0.80 -3.47
N ILE A 269 3.73 1.66 -2.71
CA ILE A 269 4.14 3.06 -2.54
C ILE A 269 5.53 3.09 -1.88
N ASP A 270 5.71 2.32 -0.82
CA ASP A 270 6.98 2.18 -0.10
C ASP A 270 8.12 1.70 -1.01
N TRP A 271 7.88 0.65 -1.81
CA TRP A 271 8.91 0.09 -2.69
C TRP A 271 9.38 1.08 -3.75
N ALA A 272 8.47 1.90 -4.29
CA ALA A 272 8.80 2.99 -5.21
C ALA A 272 9.61 4.09 -4.50
N CYS A 273 9.26 4.42 -3.26
CA CYS A 273 9.98 5.39 -2.44
C CYS A 273 11.39 4.88 -2.04
N HIS A 274 11.56 3.59 -1.71
CA HIS A 274 12.87 2.97 -1.49
C HIS A 274 13.78 3.04 -2.71
N SER A 275 13.20 2.99 -3.90
CA SER A 275 13.92 3.19 -5.16
C SER A 275 14.09 4.68 -5.51
N ASN A 276 13.53 5.60 -4.71
CA ASN A 276 13.48 7.03 -5.00
C ASN A 276 12.90 7.34 -6.41
N ASP A 277 11.82 6.68 -6.81
CA ASP A 277 11.16 6.79 -8.11
C ASP A 277 9.84 7.57 -7.95
N ALA A 278 9.89 8.89 -8.16
CA ALA A 278 8.76 9.78 -7.91
C ALA A 278 7.57 9.49 -8.82
N ALA A 279 7.80 9.25 -10.12
CA ALA A 279 6.71 8.94 -11.05
C ALA A 279 5.99 7.66 -10.63
N THR A 280 6.73 6.60 -10.31
CA THR A 280 6.15 5.33 -9.85
C THR A 280 5.42 5.49 -8.53
N ALA A 281 6.00 6.20 -7.54
CA ALA A 281 5.38 6.44 -6.24
C ALA A 281 4.03 7.19 -6.38
N PHE A 282 3.96 8.22 -7.20
CA PHE A 282 2.72 8.98 -7.43
C PHE A 282 1.65 8.13 -8.15
N HIS A 283 2.05 7.25 -9.06
CA HIS A 283 1.11 6.30 -9.69
C HIS A 283 0.56 5.28 -8.69
N GLU A 284 1.36 4.82 -7.73
CA GLU A 284 0.90 3.91 -6.67
C GLU A 284 -0.07 4.60 -5.70
N VAL A 285 0.18 5.87 -5.33
CA VAL A 285 -0.78 6.65 -4.51
C VAL A 285 -2.11 6.82 -5.25
N VAL A 286 -2.07 7.08 -6.57
CA VAL A 286 -3.29 7.14 -7.41
C VAL A 286 -4.00 5.78 -7.47
N ASP A 287 -3.27 4.67 -7.55
CA ASP A 287 -3.86 3.31 -7.54
C ASP A 287 -4.58 3.03 -6.21
N MET A 288 -3.99 3.44 -5.09
CA MET A 288 -4.63 3.38 -3.78
C MET A 288 -5.89 4.28 -3.73
N ASP A 289 -5.82 5.52 -4.22
CA ASP A 289 -6.98 6.41 -4.30
C ASP A 289 -8.12 5.80 -5.14
N ASN A 290 -7.79 5.10 -6.21
CA ASN A 290 -8.80 4.39 -7.01
C ASN A 290 -9.45 3.23 -6.22
N ALA A 291 -8.71 2.54 -5.37
CA ALA A 291 -9.28 1.55 -4.46
C ALA A 291 -10.15 2.19 -3.37
N VAL A 292 -9.74 3.36 -2.84
CA VAL A 292 -10.58 4.15 -1.91
C VAL A 292 -11.87 4.59 -2.58
N LYS A 293 -11.87 4.99 -3.86
CA LYS A 293 -13.10 5.32 -4.59
C LYS A 293 -14.08 4.16 -4.65
N VAL A 294 -13.59 2.92 -4.80
CA VAL A 294 -14.45 1.71 -4.75
C VAL A 294 -15.11 1.57 -3.36
N ALA A 295 -14.37 1.83 -2.28
CA ALA A 295 -14.94 1.84 -0.93
C ALA A 295 -15.90 3.02 -0.72
N TYR A 296 -15.61 4.18 -1.30
CA TYR A 296 -16.49 5.35 -1.25
C TYR A 296 -17.80 5.14 -2.01
N GLU A 297 -17.80 4.42 -3.14
CA GLU A 297 -19.02 3.99 -3.84
C GLU A 297 -19.91 3.14 -2.94
N PHE A 298 -19.32 2.29 -2.11
CA PHE A 298 -20.05 1.50 -1.11
C PHE A 298 -20.56 2.39 0.05
N TYR A 299 -19.70 3.27 0.58
CA TYR A 299 -20.07 4.25 1.60
C TYR A 299 -21.26 5.10 1.17
N ALA A 300 -21.30 5.57 -0.07
CA ALA A 300 -22.39 6.40 -0.58
C ALA A 300 -23.78 5.69 -0.54
N GLN A 301 -23.79 4.35 -0.50
CA GLN A 301 -25.00 3.54 -0.35
C GLN A 301 -25.32 3.21 1.12
N HIS A 302 -24.34 3.29 2.02
CA HIS A 302 -24.41 2.95 3.44
C HIS A 302 -23.73 3.98 4.35
N PRO A 303 -24.04 5.30 4.20
CA PRO A 303 -23.22 6.35 4.83
C PRO A 303 -23.25 6.31 6.36
N ASP A 304 -24.37 5.93 6.95
CA ASP A 304 -24.55 5.92 8.41
C ASP A 304 -23.94 4.68 9.09
N GLU A 305 -23.66 3.62 8.33
CA GLU A 305 -23.16 2.33 8.82
C GLU A 305 -21.71 2.04 8.42
N THR A 306 -21.07 2.94 7.66
CA THR A 306 -19.71 2.70 7.11
C THR A 306 -18.71 3.67 7.71
N LEU A 307 -17.56 3.15 8.09
CA LEU A 307 -16.35 3.91 8.44
C LEU A 307 -15.25 3.61 7.43
N ILE A 308 -14.66 4.65 6.83
CA ILE A 308 -13.46 4.54 6.02
C ILE A 308 -12.35 5.32 6.71
N VAL A 309 -11.23 4.67 6.99
CA VAL A 309 -10.01 5.29 7.57
C VAL A 309 -8.84 5.02 6.64
N ILE A 310 -8.10 6.05 6.28
CA ILE A 310 -6.90 5.97 5.47
C ILE A 310 -5.72 6.51 6.27
N THR A 311 -4.61 5.78 6.29
CA THR A 311 -3.36 6.22 6.91
C THR A 311 -2.16 5.60 6.20
N ALA A 312 -0.97 5.80 6.76
CA ALA A 312 0.25 5.09 6.39
C ALA A 312 0.91 4.53 7.65
N ASP A 313 1.82 3.60 7.46
CA ASP A 313 2.58 3.00 8.54
C ASP A 313 3.85 3.80 8.88
N HIS A 314 4.51 4.39 7.88
CA HIS A 314 5.64 5.32 8.00
C HIS A 314 5.79 6.17 6.74
N GLU A 315 6.75 7.08 6.74
CA GLU A 315 7.25 7.77 5.57
C GLU A 315 8.50 7.04 5.05
N THR A 316 8.69 7.01 3.72
CA THR A 316 9.87 6.42 3.07
C THR A 316 10.49 7.37 2.08
N GLY A 317 11.83 7.41 2.07
CA GLY A 317 12.63 8.14 1.09
C GLY A 317 12.93 9.58 1.48
N GLY A 318 12.18 10.18 2.39
CA GLY A 318 12.33 11.59 2.75
C GLY A 318 12.16 12.50 1.54
N ILE A 319 11.07 12.34 0.79
CA ILE A 319 10.83 13.08 -0.46
C ILE A 319 10.70 14.58 -0.20
N VAL A 320 11.37 15.37 -1.03
CA VAL A 320 11.34 16.84 -1.04
C VAL A 320 10.77 17.32 -2.37
N LEU A 321 9.75 18.16 -2.30
CA LEU A 321 9.10 18.79 -3.44
C LEU A 321 9.65 20.22 -3.59
N GLY A 322 10.41 20.49 -4.67
CA GLY A 322 11.09 21.76 -4.89
C GLY A 322 12.53 21.78 -4.35
N THR A 323 13.49 21.39 -5.17
CA THR A 323 14.93 21.32 -4.81
C THR A 323 15.74 22.49 -5.36
N GLY A 324 15.10 23.59 -5.74
CA GLY A 324 15.78 24.70 -6.41
C GLY A 324 15.18 26.07 -6.09
N LYS A 325 14.88 26.85 -7.11
CA LYS A 325 14.54 28.27 -7.06
C LYS A 325 13.06 28.58 -6.80
N TYR A 326 12.41 27.90 -5.85
CA TYR A 326 10.96 28.03 -5.59
C TYR A 326 10.11 27.60 -6.80
N GLU A 327 10.53 26.52 -7.46
CA GLU A 327 9.90 26.00 -8.67
C GLU A 327 9.63 24.51 -8.52
N LEU A 328 8.62 24.01 -9.25
CA LEU A 328 8.34 22.59 -9.50
C LEU A 328 8.17 22.40 -11.01
N ASN A 329 8.43 21.18 -11.48
CA ASN A 329 8.20 20.77 -12.86
C ASN A 329 7.76 19.30 -12.89
N LEU A 330 6.76 18.96 -12.08
CA LEU A 330 6.30 17.58 -11.91
C LEU A 330 5.68 17.02 -13.20
N GLN A 331 5.14 17.87 -14.06
CA GLN A 331 4.58 17.44 -15.34
C GLN A 331 5.57 16.69 -16.24
N VAL A 332 6.90 16.86 -16.03
CA VAL A 332 7.90 16.13 -16.80
C VAL A 332 7.85 14.63 -16.53
N LEU A 333 7.43 14.23 -15.32
CA LEU A 333 7.30 12.83 -14.89
C LEU A 333 6.32 12.03 -15.77
N LYS A 334 5.39 12.68 -16.47
CA LYS A 334 4.50 12.01 -17.45
C LYS A 334 5.24 11.32 -18.61
N ASN A 335 6.51 11.68 -18.81
CA ASN A 335 7.36 11.08 -19.84
C ASN A 335 8.04 9.81 -19.38
N GLN A 336 8.09 9.52 -18.08
CA GLN A 336 8.45 8.20 -17.56
C GLN A 336 7.25 7.26 -17.78
N LYS A 337 7.45 6.20 -18.56
CA LYS A 337 6.40 5.26 -18.96
C LYS A 337 6.46 3.93 -18.25
N VAL A 338 7.55 3.67 -17.56
CA VAL A 338 7.81 2.43 -16.82
C VAL A 338 8.54 2.74 -15.52
N SER A 339 8.41 1.87 -14.52
CA SER A 339 9.21 1.95 -13.29
C SER A 339 10.70 1.70 -13.58
N GLU A 340 11.56 2.08 -12.63
CA GLU A 340 12.99 1.72 -12.67
C GLU A 340 13.18 0.20 -12.81
N ASN A 341 12.36 -0.61 -12.13
CA ASN A 341 12.40 -2.07 -12.20
C ASN A 341 12.08 -2.61 -13.60
N GLU A 342 11.03 -2.10 -14.24
CA GLU A 342 10.67 -2.54 -15.59
C GLU A 342 11.68 -2.05 -16.63
N PHE A 343 12.22 -0.83 -16.46
CA PHE A 343 13.29 -0.37 -17.34
C PHE A 343 14.55 -1.23 -17.21
N THR A 344 14.89 -1.68 -16.01
CA THR A 344 15.94 -2.69 -15.78
C THR A 344 15.66 -3.98 -16.58
N ARG A 345 14.41 -4.46 -16.62
CA ARG A 345 14.05 -5.65 -17.42
C ARG A 345 14.19 -5.39 -18.92
N ILE A 346 13.79 -4.21 -19.39
CA ILE A 346 13.97 -3.79 -20.79
C ILE A 346 15.43 -3.80 -21.17
N LEU A 347 16.31 -3.18 -20.36
CA LEU A 347 17.75 -3.14 -20.60
C LEU A 347 18.39 -4.55 -20.61
N ASN A 348 17.97 -5.41 -19.70
CA ASN A 348 18.39 -6.81 -19.68
C ASN A 348 17.89 -7.60 -20.91
N GLY A 349 16.69 -7.26 -21.40
CA GLY A 349 16.16 -7.80 -22.65
C GLY A 349 17.00 -7.39 -23.86
N LEU A 350 17.45 -6.12 -23.91
CA LEU A 350 18.35 -5.64 -24.95
C LEU A 350 19.71 -6.34 -24.91
N ARG A 351 20.29 -6.57 -23.71
CA ARG A 351 21.54 -7.36 -23.57
C ARG A 351 21.39 -8.75 -24.19
N LYS A 352 20.30 -9.45 -23.89
CA LYS A 352 20.03 -10.78 -24.49
C LYS A 352 19.86 -10.72 -26.00
N LYS A 353 19.12 -9.72 -26.49
CA LYS A 353 18.82 -9.56 -27.93
C LYS A 353 20.07 -9.29 -28.76
N TYR A 354 21.02 -8.54 -28.22
CA TYR A 354 22.25 -8.10 -28.92
C TYR A 354 23.50 -8.82 -28.41
N ASP A 355 23.35 -9.95 -27.73
CA ASP A 355 24.48 -10.72 -27.15
C ASP A 355 25.47 -9.85 -26.39
N ASN A 356 24.96 -8.99 -25.50
CA ASN A 356 25.69 -7.97 -24.74
C ASN A 356 26.40 -6.88 -25.57
N GLN A 357 26.21 -6.84 -26.89
CA GLN A 357 26.77 -5.81 -27.75
C GLN A 357 25.77 -4.72 -28.10
N VAL A 358 25.18 -4.12 -27.07
CA VAL A 358 24.16 -3.06 -27.22
C VAL A 358 24.86 -1.75 -27.55
N SER A 359 24.53 -1.13 -28.70
CA SER A 359 25.08 0.16 -29.07
C SER A 359 24.46 1.30 -28.26
N TRP A 360 25.15 2.44 -28.16
CA TRP A 360 24.62 3.63 -27.52
C TRP A 360 23.33 4.13 -28.20
N GLU A 361 23.23 4.04 -29.51
CA GLU A 361 22.02 4.42 -30.28
C GLU A 361 20.81 3.58 -29.84
N VAL A 362 20.96 2.28 -29.64
CA VAL A 362 19.88 1.41 -29.13
C VAL A 362 19.45 1.84 -27.72
N ILE A 363 20.40 2.21 -26.88
CA ILE A 363 20.12 2.73 -25.53
C ILE A 363 19.42 4.09 -25.59
N GLN A 364 19.88 5.01 -26.45
CA GLN A 364 19.21 6.30 -26.62
C GLN A 364 17.76 6.14 -27.06
N ASN A 365 17.46 5.21 -27.96
CA ASN A 365 16.10 4.91 -28.36
C ASN A 365 15.26 4.38 -27.17
N ALA A 366 15.80 3.47 -26.38
CA ALA A 366 15.12 2.96 -25.17
C ALA A 366 14.86 4.09 -24.14
N LEU A 367 15.83 4.99 -23.93
CA LEU A 367 15.67 6.15 -23.05
C LEU A 367 14.61 7.14 -23.60
N LYS A 368 14.59 7.36 -24.91
CA LYS A 368 13.61 8.20 -25.56
C LYS A 368 12.18 7.64 -25.45
N GLU A 369 12.02 6.33 -25.66
CA GLU A 369 10.71 5.65 -25.58
C GLU A 369 10.16 5.63 -24.15
N ASN A 370 11.02 5.39 -23.13
CA ASN A 370 10.59 5.16 -21.77
C ASN A 370 10.68 6.37 -20.84
N PHE A 371 11.51 7.38 -21.15
CA PHE A 371 11.68 8.61 -20.36
C PHE A 371 11.55 9.89 -21.18
N GLY A 372 11.30 9.80 -22.47
CA GLY A 372 11.22 10.97 -23.36
C GLY A 372 12.54 11.66 -23.65
N PHE A 373 13.67 11.14 -23.21
CA PHE A 373 14.99 11.77 -23.32
C PHE A 373 15.45 11.90 -24.77
N GLY A 374 15.87 13.11 -25.15
CA GLY A 374 16.19 13.42 -26.55
C GLY A 374 14.96 13.55 -27.47
N GLY A 375 13.76 13.65 -26.88
CA GLY A 375 12.49 13.92 -27.55
C GLY A 375 11.70 14.97 -26.78
N ALA A 376 10.68 14.56 -26.03
CA ALA A 376 9.85 15.45 -25.22
C ALA A 376 10.61 16.06 -24.02
N VAL A 377 11.67 15.42 -23.56
CA VAL A 377 12.52 15.87 -22.46
C VAL A 377 13.90 16.22 -22.99
N THR A 378 14.28 17.48 -22.86
CA THR A 378 15.62 17.97 -23.21
C THR A 378 16.57 17.78 -22.05
N LEU A 379 17.70 17.11 -22.30
CA LEU A 379 18.76 16.91 -21.33
C LEU A 379 19.83 17.99 -21.44
N SER A 380 20.37 18.44 -20.33
CA SER A 380 21.59 19.21 -20.31
C SER A 380 22.80 18.36 -20.77
N LYS A 381 23.88 19.02 -21.24
CA LYS A 381 25.11 18.34 -21.60
C LYS A 381 25.62 17.44 -20.46
N LYS A 382 25.60 17.93 -19.23
CA LYS A 382 26.05 17.18 -18.04
C LYS A 382 25.22 15.91 -17.78
N GLN A 383 23.89 15.98 -17.96
CA GLN A 383 23.00 14.81 -17.80
C GLN A 383 23.24 13.77 -18.89
N MET A 384 23.45 14.19 -20.13
CA MET A 384 23.80 13.29 -21.23
C MET A 384 25.16 12.61 -21.00
N GLU A 385 26.18 13.36 -20.54
CA GLU A 385 27.49 12.82 -20.19
C GLU A 385 27.41 11.79 -19.05
N ARG A 386 26.55 12.02 -18.04
CA ARG A 386 26.28 11.05 -16.96
C ARG A 386 25.71 9.74 -17.51
N LEU A 387 24.66 9.81 -18.32
CA LEU A 387 24.06 8.63 -18.95
C LEU A 387 25.07 7.85 -19.79
N GLN A 388 25.85 8.55 -20.61
CA GLN A 388 26.87 7.94 -21.45
C GLN A 388 27.95 7.28 -20.61
N SER A 389 28.44 7.93 -19.55
CA SER A 389 29.42 7.36 -18.62
C SER A 389 28.91 6.08 -17.95
N VAL A 390 27.64 6.07 -17.50
CA VAL A 390 27.01 4.89 -16.91
C VAL A 390 26.86 3.78 -17.95
N TYR A 391 26.42 4.11 -19.16
CA TYR A 391 26.34 3.15 -20.27
C TYR A 391 27.71 2.50 -20.53
N GLU A 392 28.79 3.28 -20.62
CA GLU A 392 30.13 2.75 -20.88
C GLU A 392 30.56 1.78 -19.78
N LYS A 393 30.29 2.10 -18.52
CA LYS A 393 30.64 1.25 -17.38
C LYS A 393 29.77 -0.02 -17.32
N SER A 394 28.50 0.08 -17.61
CA SER A 394 27.52 -1.00 -17.43
C SER A 394 27.42 -1.92 -18.65
N PHE A 395 27.49 -1.39 -19.87
CA PHE A 395 27.29 -2.15 -21.10
C PHE A 395 28.57 -2.61 -21.82
N LYS A 396 29.68 -1.93 -21.59
CA LYS A 396 30.97 -2.38 -22.11
C LYS A 396 31.70 -3.35 -21.17
N ASN A 397 31.37 -3.35 -19.87
CA ASN A 397 31.84 -4.33 -18.90
C ASN A 397 30.86 -5.48 -18.75
N GLN A 398 31.35 -6.73 -18.79
CA GLN A 398 30.48 -7.93 -18.87
C GLN A 398 29.57 -8.19 -17.67
N ALA A 399 29.80 -7.56 -16.51
CA ALA A 399 28.96 -7.73 -15.32
C ALA A 399 28.73 -6.39 -14.61
N PRO A 400 27.63 -5.69 -14.90
CA PRO A 400 27.31 -4.45 -14.22
C PRO A 400 27.04 -4.72 -12.72
N LYS A 401 27.59 -3.88 -11.84
CA LYS A 401 27.24 -3.88 -10.43
C LYS A 401 25.85 -3.26 -10.29
N LEU A 402 24.85 -4.08 -9.99
CA LEU A 402 23.47 -3.62 -9.79
C LEU A 402 23.38 -2.67 -8.60
N GLU A 403 22.55 -1.64 -8.71
CA GLU A 403 22.17 -0.78 -7.60
C GLU A 403 21.09 -1.47 -6.78
N LYS A 404 21.22 -1.46 -5.45
CA LYS A 404 20.30 -2.13 -4.53
C LYS A 404 19.47 -1.10 -3.80
N SER A 405 18.16 -1.29 -3.80
CA SER A 405 17.22 -0.75 -2.82
C SER A 405 16.76 -1.87 -1.90
N GLU A 406 15.87 -1.58 -0.96
CA GLU A 406 15.34 -2.57 0.00
C GLU A 406 14.71 -3.78 -0.75
N TYR A 407 13.94 -3.53 -1.80
CA TYR A 407 13.17 -4.56 -2.52
C TYR A 407 13.59 -4.78 -3.97
N ALA A 408 14.62 -4.08 -4.47
CA ALA A 408 15.01 -4.17 -5.87
C ALA A 408 16.53 -4.20 -6.08
N GLN A 409 16.92 -4.75 -7.21
CA GLN A 409 18.28 -4.69 -7.75
C GLN A 409 18.19 -4.20 -9.18
N ASN A 410 18.56 -2.96 -9.41
CA ASN A 410 18.35 -2.27 -10.65
C ASN A 410 19.64 -2.06 -11.43
N GLU A 411 19.50 -2.04 -12.72
CA GLU A 411 20.59 -1.73 -13.65
C GLU A 411 21.00 -0.25 -13.47
N PRO A 412 22.31 0.06 -13.37
CA PRO A 412 22.76 1.42 -13.09
C PRO A 412 22.24 2.49 -14.05
N LEU A 413 22.04 2.13 -15.33
CA LEU A 413 21.49 3.07 -16.31
C LEU A 413 20.00 3.36 -16.08
N ALA A 414 19.24 2.38 -15.58
CA ALA A 414 17.86 2.60 -15.18
C ALA A 414 17.78 3.54 -13.97
N ALA A 415 18.64 3.30 -12.97
CA ALA A 415 18.73 4.17 -11.80
C ALA A 415 19.14 5.61 -12.17
N GLU A 416 20.08 5.76 -13.10
CA GLU A 416 20.54 7.09 -13.55
C GLU A 416 19.44 7.82 -14.36
N ALA A 417 18.74 7.12 -15.23
CA ALA A 417 17.63 7.72 -15.99
C ALA A 417 16.53 8.25 -15.07
N LYS A 418 16.15 7.47 -14.06
CA LYS A 418 15.16 7.85 -13.05
C LYS A 418 15.66 9.07 -12.23
N ARG A 419 16.93 9.08 -11.78
CA ARG A 419 17.50 10.24 -11.06
C ARG A 419 17.44 11.51 -11.90
N ILE A 420 17.73 11.42 -13.19
CA ILE A 420 17.71 12.59 -14.08
C ILE A 420 16.30 13.13 -14.26
N ILE A 421 15.28 12.28 -14.41
CA ILE A 421 13.92 12.79 -14.56
C ILE A 421 13.40 13.42 -13.26
N ASP A 422 13.76 12.88 -12.09
CA ASP A 422 13.45 13.48 -10.79
C ASP A 422 14.17 14.83 -10.61
N GLU A 423 15.46 14.94 -11.01
CA GLU A 423 16.18 16.22 -11.01
C GLU A 423 15.48 17.28 -11.88
N ILE A 424 15.00 16.90 -13.07
CA ILE A 424 14.28 17.82 -13.98
C ILE A 424 12.91 18.18 -13.38
N ALA A 425 12.28 17.25 -12.68
CA ALA A 425 11.01 17.47 -11.96
C ALA A 425 11.18 18.35 -10.70
N LEU A 426 12.43 18.62 -10.29
CA LEU A 426 12.79 19.29 -9.04
C LEU A 426 12.31 18.53 -7.79
N VAL A 427 12.27 17.21 -7.88
CA VAL A 427 12.04 16.30 -6.76
C VAL A 427 13.36 15.82 -6.21
N GLY A 428 13.48 15.82 -4.90
CA GLY A 428 14.65 15.32 -4.18
C GLY A 428 14.28 14.21 -3.21
N TRP A 429 15.27 13.40 -2.88
CA TRP A 429 15.18 12.32 -1.91
C TRP A 429 16.36 12.40 -0.95
N THR A 430 16.12 12.21 0.34
CA THR A 430 17.16 12.31 1.36
C THR A 430 17.72 10.95 1.76
N SER A 431 17.00 9.88 1.47
CA SER A 431 17.32 8.52 1.90
C SER A 431 16.74 7.50 0.93
N GLY A 432 17.26 6.27 0.95
CA GLY A 432 16.61 5.08 0.38
C GLY A 432 15.91 4.23 1.46
N GLY A 433 15.73 4.75 2.67
CA GLY A 433 15.08 4.07 3.80
C GLY A 433 13.93 4.91 4.37
N HIS A 434 13.38 4.45 5.49
CA HIS A 434 12.28 5.14 6.17
C HIS A 434 12.78 6.41 6.87
N SER A 435 11.86 7.33 7.14
CA SER A 435 12.09 8.51 7.97
C SER A 435 11.08 8.61 9.12
N ALA A 436 11.38 9.45 10.10
CA ALA A 436 10.51 9.72 11.25
C ALA A 436 9.43 10.78 10.95
N GLY A 437 9.08 10.98 9.68
CA GLY A 437 8.03 11.90 9.27
C GLY A 437 6.66 11.52 9.83
N TYR A 438 5.79 12.51 10.03
CA TYR A 438 4.38 12.23 10.27
C TYR A 438 3.74 11.55 9.07
N VAL A 439 2.74 10.72 9.34
CA VAL A 439 1.87 10.16 8.31
C VAL A 439 0.48 10.81 8.37
N PRO A 440 -0.21 10.96 7.22
CA PRO A 440 -1.55 11.52 7.20
C PRO A 440 -2.57 10.50 7.70
N VAL A 441 -3.67 10.98 8.27
CA VAL A 441 -4.85 10.19 8.60
C VAL A 441 -6.07 10.91 8.04
N PHE A 442 -6.90 10.23 7.25
CA PHE A 442 -8.14 10.74 6.72
C PHE A 442 -9.29 9.80 7.09
N ALA A 443 -10.45 10.35 7.47
CA ALA A 443 -11.59 9.52 7.84
C ALA A 443 -12.92 10.12 7.37
N ILE A 444 -13.88 9.24 7.09
CA ILE A 444 -15.27 9.57 6.79
C ILE A 444 -16.22 8.48 7.30
N GLY A 445 -17.41 8.87 7.72
CA GLY A 445 -18.48 7.97 8.11
C GLY A 445 -18.67 7.84 9.62
N ALA A 446 -19.28 6.75 10.05
CA ALA A 446 -19.66 6.50 11.43
C ALA A 446 -18.44 6.46 12.37
N GLY A 447 -18.36 7.37 13.34
CA GLY A 447 -17.26 7.48 14.30
C GLY A 447 -16.01 8.19 13.76
N ALA A 448 -16.03 8.71 12.53
CA ALA A 448 -14.89 9.39 11.90
C ALA A 448 -14.49 10.68 12.64
N GLU A 449 -15.39 11.33 13.35
CA GLU A 449 -15.16 12.54 14.14
C GLU A 449 -14.11 12.34 15.26
N THR A 450 -13.82 11.09 15.62
CA THR A 450 -12.79 10.77 16.64
C THR A 450 -11.35 10.91 16.12
N PHE A 451 -11.16 10.98 14.79
CA PHE A 451 -9.85 11.13 14.14
C PHE A 451 -9.46 12.61 14.02
N GLN A 452 -9.21 13.24 15.15
CA GLN A 452 -8.84 14.66 15.27
C GLN A 452 -7.66 14.83 16.22
N GLY A 453 -6.99 16.01 16.12
CA GLY A 453 -5.78 16.30 16.88
C GLY A 453 -4.60 15.44 16.38
N ARG A 454 -3.38 15.69 16.89
CA ARG A 454 -2.25 14.80 16.62
C ARG A 454 -2.42 13.51 17.42
N ILE A 455 -2.37 12.38 16.76
CA ILE A 455 -2.53 11.05 17.39
C ILE A 455 -1.26 10.20 17.25
N ASP A 456 -1.17 9.14 18.02
CA ASP A 456 -0.18 8.07 17.80
C ASP A 456 -0.83 6.95 16.96
N ASN A 457 -0.03 6.23 16.16
CA ASN A 457 -0.57 5.17 15.32
C ASN A 457 -1.23 4.02 16.10
N THR A 458 -0.90 3.86 17.40
CA THR A 458 -1.56 2.90 18.29
C THR A 458 -3.01 3.28 18.63
N GLU A 459 -3.38 4.55 18.50
CA GLU A 459 -4.75 4.98 18.77
C GLU A 459 -5.72 4.64 17.63
N ILE A 460 -5.20 4.49 16.40
CA ILE A 460 -6.05 4.29 15.21
C ILE A 460 -6.89 3.00 15.31
N PRO A 461 -6.31 1.79 15.56
CA PRO A 461 -7.12 0.57 15.66
C PRO A 461 -8.08 0.59 16.84
N VAL A 462 -7.73 1.28 17.94
CA VAL A 462 -8.61 1.44 19.11
C VAL A 462 -9.81 2.33 18.77
N LYS A 463 -9.59 3.45 18.07
CA LYS A 463 -10.68 4.33 17.59
C LYS A 463 -11.61 3.58 16.62
N ILE A 464 -11.05 2.82 15.66
CA ILE A 464 -11.81 1.96 14.75
C ILE A 464 -12.64 0.94 15.54
N ALA A 465 -12.01 0.22 16.49
CA ALA A 465 -12.68 -0.81 17.27
C ALA A 465 -13.84 -0.26 18.12
N LYS A 466 -13.68 0.94 18.70
CA LYS A 466 -14.76 1.62 19.44
C LYS A 466 -15.88 2.07 18.51
N ALA A 467 -15.57 2.68 17.39
CA ALA A 467 -16.56 3.13 16.40
C ALA A 467 -17.39 1.96 15.84
N ALA A 468 -16.78 0.78 15.70
CA ALA A 468 -17.43 -0.44 15.22
C ALA A 468 -17.95 -1.35 16.36
N GLY A 469 -17.76 -0.99 17.64
CA GLY A 469 -18.20 -1.78 18.80
C GLY A 469 -17.52 -3.13 18.95
N TYR A 470 -16.32 -3.26 18.46
CA TYR A 470 -15.51 -4.45 18.66
C TYR A 470 -14.98 -4.53 20.11
N ILE A 471 -14.76 -3.36 20.71
CA ILE A 471 -14.38 -3.17 22.13
C ILE A 471 -15.26 -2.09 22.77
N GLU A 472 -15.31 -2.05 24.11
CA GLU A 472 -16.03 -1.05 24.91
C GLU A 472 -15.36 0.35 24.91
#